data_ba654f33b9136274aaacce3f035aca81
#
_entry.id   ba654f33b9136274aaacce3f035aca81
#
_cell.length_a   1.000
_cell.length_b   1.000
_cell.length_c   1.000
_cell.angle_alpha   90.00
_cell.angle_beta   90.00
_cell.angle_gamma   90.00
#
_symmetry.space_group_name_H-M   'P 1'
#
loop_
_entity.id
_entity.type
_entity.pdbx_description
1 polymer ?
#
loop_
_entity_poly.entity_id
_entity_poly.type
_entity_poly.pdbx_seq_one_letter_code
_entity_poly.pdbx_strand_id
1 'polypeptide(L)'
;MKEEIIKTLKEIEKERDITIIYACEFGSRSWGLDHAKSDYDIRFLYKWNKMSDYLRLEDKNDVIERNKGEMDIVGWDIKKALLLHSKNNPEIREWLISKDIYIEMDKNYFEGFSECDPSVLKQHYTGIINSDLKKKQKGQEDKSLKRRLYDIRCILCWHAIDKGLSPEIKMLDLIGQVDLEDKLKQLILQIIKDHKSQNQTITADDLSFIDKWIEDSFKMMVEKNKKLTYIKKDKEPYNKRFYDIVTGKF
;
A
#
# COMPACT_ATOMS: atom_id res chain seq x y z
N MET A 1 -20.93 -9.39 -0.69
CA MET A 1 -19.90 -8.31 -0.68
C MET A 1 -19.18 -8.11 -2.03
N LYS A 2 -18.48 -9.09 -2.63
CA LYS A 2 -17.79 -8.88 -3.93
C LYS A 2 -18.69 -8.33 -5.05
N GLU A 3 -19.90 -8.86 -5.20
CA GLU A 3 -20.87 -8.37 -6.17
C GLU A 3 -21.34 -6.93 -5.90
N GLU A 4 -21.48 -6.59 -4.62
CA GLU A 4 -21.84 -5.22 -4.20
C GLU A 4 -20.72 -4.22 -4.48
N ILE A 5 -19.46 -4.60 -4.23
CA ILE A 5 -18.28 -3.81 -4.58
C ILE A 5 -18.26 -3.54 -6.09
N ILE A 6 -18.39 -4.59 -6.92
CA ILE A 6 -18.42 -4.47 -8.38
C ILE A 6 -19.57 -3.57 -8.84
N LYS A 7 -20.76 -3.73 -8.25
CA LYS A 7 -21.91 -2.87 -8.54
C LYS A 7 -21.61 -1.40 -8.22
N THR A 8 -21.01 -1.13 -7.05
CA THR A 8 -20.65 0.23 -6.64
C THR A 8 -19.59 0.85 -7.56
N LEU A 9 -18.59 0.06 -7.98
CA LEU A 9 -17.60 0.52 -8.97
C LEU A 9 -18.25 0.89 -10.30
N LYS A 10 -19.22 0.11 -10.79
CA LYS A 10 -19.98 0.43 -12.00
C LYS A 10 -20.88 1.68 -11.85
N GLU A 11 -21.42 1.91 -10.66
CA GLU A 11 -22.14 3.16 -10.35
C GLU A 11 -21.18 4.36 -10.47
N ILE A 12 -19.96 4.26 -9.93
CA ILE A 12 -18.93 5.31 -10.03
C ILE A 12 -18.54 5.57 -11.49
N GLU A 13 -18.33 4.52 -12.29
CA GLU A 13 -18.01 4.66 -13.73
C GLU A 13 -19.07 5.52 -14.46
N LYS A 14 -20.33 5.18 -14.26
CA LYS A 14 -21.45 5.87 -14.90
C LYS A 14 -21.59 7.32 -14.42
N GLU A 15 -21.50 7.56 -13.11
CA GLU A 15 -21.66 8.89 -12.50
C GLU A 15 -20.54 9.86 -12.90
N ARG A 16 -19.32 9.35 -13.07
CA ARG A 16 -18.12 10.16 -13.32
C ARG A 16 -17.70 10.21 -14.78
N ASP A 17 -18.38 9.48 -15.67
CA ASP A 17 -18.01 9.31 -17.08
C ASP A 17 -16.55 8.87 -17.25
N ILE A 18 -16.19 7.77 -16.56
CA ILE A 18 -14.86 7.16 -16.55
C ILE A 18 -14.94 5.68 -16.95
N THR A 19 -13.80 5.08 -17.25
CA THR A 19 -13.64 3.63 -17.33
C THR A 19 -12.67 3.18 -16.22
N ILE A 20 -13.14 2.30 -15.34
CA ILE A 20 -12.27 1.64 -14.35
C ILE A 20 -11.50 0.54 -15.06
N ILE A 21 -10.18 0.62 -15.03
CA ILE A 21 -9.27 -0.29 -15.74
C ILE A 21 -8.68 -1.36 -14.83
N TYR A 22 -8.77 -1.18 -13.52
CA TYR A 22 -8.28 -2.10 -12.50
C TYR A 22 -8.93 -1.79 -11.17
N ALA A 23 -9.24 -2.82 -10.36
CA ALA A 23 -9.65 -2.63 -8.98
C ALA A 23 -9.24 -3.81 -8.10
N CYS A 24 -8.72 -3.53 -6.91
CA CYS A 24 -8.25 -4.53 -5.96
C CYS A 24 -8.63 -4.19 -4.51
N GLU A 25 -8.53 -5.20 -3.65
CA GLU A 25 -8.52 -5.02 -2.20
C GLU A 25 -7.15 -4.53 -1.74
N PHE A 26 -7.14 -3.65 -0.75
CA PHE A 26 -5.97 -3.08 -0.12
C PHE A 26 -6.07 -3.19 1.42
N GLY A 27 -5.09 -2.70 2.16
CA GLY A 27 -5.15 -2.58 3.62
C GLY A 27 -5.21 -3.92 4.35
N SER A 28 -5.92 -3.94 5.49
CA SER A 28 -5.90 -5.05 6.44
C SER A 28 -6.33 -6.38 5.84
N ARG A 29 -7.32 -6.40 4.93
CA ARG A 29 -7.80 -7.61 4.26
C ARG A 29 -6.75 -8.18 3.31
N SER A 30 -6.18 -7.34 2.48
CA SER A 30 -5.10 -7.73 1.56
C SER A 30 -3.88 -8.27 2.33
N TRP A 31 -3.58 -7.70 3.50
CA TRP A 31 -2.47 -8.14 4.35
C TRP A 31 -2.77 -9.39 5.19
N GLY A 32 -4.01 -9.88 5.18
CA GLY A 32 -4.45 -11.01 6.01
C GLY A 32 -4.52 -10.67 7.51
N LEU A 33 -4.71 -9.40 7.85
CA LEU A 33 -4.82 -8.86 9.21
C LEU A 33 -6.25 -8.43 9.56
N ASP A 34 -7.22 -8.73 8.71
CA ASP A 34 -8.62 -8.38 8.89
C ASP A 34 -9.29 -9.15 10.03
N HIS A 35 -10.33 -8.56 10.57
CA HIS A 35 -11.27 -9.16 11.52
C HIS A 35 -12.73 -8.89 11.07
N ALA A 36 -13.71 -9.43 11.78
CA ALA A 36 -15.13 -9.38 11.37
C ALA A 36 -15.69 -7.96 11.14
N LYS A 37 -15.07 -6.94 11.75
CA LYS A 37 -15.48 -5.53 11.63
C LYS A 37 -14.51 -4.69 10.78
N SER A 38 -13.59 -5.31 10.07
CA SER A 38 -12.68 -4.59 9.18
C SER A 38 -13.41 -4.07 7.96
N ASP A 39 -13.14 -2.82 7.60
CA ASP A 39 -13.63 -2.21 6.36
C ASP A 39 -13.05 -2.93 5.13
N TYR A 40 -13.69 -2.71 3.98
CA TYR A 40 -13.19 -3.08 2.67
C TYR A 40 -12.47 -1.88 2.07
N ASP A 41 -11.17 -1.98 1.93
CA ASP A 41 -10.29 -0.95 1.35
C ASP A 41 -10.19 -1.17 -0.17
N ILE A 42 -11.14 -0.64 -0.94
CA ILE A 42 -11.18 -0.83 -2.38
C ILE A 42 -10.32 0.26 -3.06
N ARG A 43 -9.38 -0.16 -3.85
CA ARG A 43 -8.50 0.73 -4.62
C ARG A 43 -8.67 0.46 -6.10
N PHE A 44 -8.81 1.52 -6.92
CA PHE A 44 -9.02 1.34 -8.35
C PHE A 44 -8.24 2.36 -9.18
N LEU A 45 -7.93 1.97 -10.40
CA LEU A 45 -7.36 2.83 -11.43
C LEU A 45 -8.40 3.10 -12.50
N TYR A 46 -8.48 4.34 -12.95
CA TYR A 46 -9.44 4.75 -13.97
C TYR A 46 -8.82 5.66 -15.02
N LYS A 47 -9.51 5.77 -16.15
CA LYS A 47 -9.26 6.80 -17.17
C LYS A 47 -10.55 7.56 -17.48
N TRP A 48 -10.44 8.84 -17.82
CA TRP A 48 -11.55 9.60 -18.36
C TRP A 48 -11.91 9.08 -19.75
N ASN A 49 -13.21 9.00 -20.07
CA ASN A 49 -13.69 8.51 -21.36
C ASN A 49 -13.41 9.49 -22.48
N LYS A 50 -13.34 10.79 -22.18
CA LYS A 50 -13.08 11.83 -23.16
C LYS A 50 -11.65 12.33 -23.07
N MET A 51 -10.90 12.25 -24.17
CA MET A 51 -9.55 12.79 -24.26
C MET A 51 -9.50 14.30 -23.92
N SER A 52 -10.57 15.05 -24.26
CA SER A 52 -10.69 16.48 -23.92
C SER A 52 -10.61 16.76 -22.41
N ASP A 53 -10.92 15.78 -21.57
CA ASP A 53 -10.82 15.93 -20.12
C ASP A 53 -9.37 16.00 -19.63
N TYR A 54 -8.42 15.45 -20.40
CA TYR A 54 -6.98 15.56 -20.16
C TYR A 54 -6.34 16.82 -20.74
N LEU A 55 -7.08 17.56 -21.60
CA LEU A 55 -6.59 18.74 -22.31
C LEU A 55 -7.19 20.06 -21.76
N ARG A 56 -7.80 20.03 -20.59
CA ARG A 56 -8.40 21.21 -19.96
C ARG A 56 -7.32 22.13 -19.40
N LEU A 57 -7.62 23.44 -19.33
CA LEU A 57 -6.74 24.41 -18.67
C LEU A 57 -6.64 24.13 -17.15
N GLU A 58 -7.74 23.71 -16.55
CA GLU A 58 -7.77 23.27 -15.15
C GLU A 58 -7.80 21.74 -15.14
N ASP A 59 -6.85 21.13 -14.45
CA ASP A 59 -6.81 19.69 -14.27
C ASP A 59 -8.08 19.22 -13.53
N LYS A 60 -8.70 18.14 -14.00
CA LYS A 60 -9.71 17.43 -13.22
C LYS A 60 -9.06 16.80 -11.98
N ASN A 61 -9.87 16.61 -10.95
CA ASN A 61 -9.43 15.87 -9.78
C ASN A 61 -8.94 14.47 -10.20
N ASP A 62 -7.71 14.15 -9.86
CA ASP A 62 -7.04 12.89 -10.19
C ASP A 62 -7.29 11.80 -9.16
N VAL A 63 -8.14 12.07 -8.16
CA VAL A 63 -8.59 11.15 -7.11
C VAL A 63 -10.10 11.14 -7.03
N ILE A 64 -10.68 9.97 -6.94
CA ILE A 64 -12.09 9.75 -6.63
C ILE A 64 -12.16 9.01 -5.31
N GLU A 65 -12.89 9.57 -4.34
CA GLU A 65 -13.11 8.98 -3.03
C GLU A 65 -14.60 8.77 -2.80
N ARG A 66 -14.97 7.63 -2.22
CA ARG A 66 -16.34 7.30 -1.83
C ARG A 66 -16.33 6.37 -0.62
N ASN A 67 -17.08 6.73 0.41
CA ASN A 67 -17.40 5.85 1.52
C ASN A 67 -18.86 5.37 1.38
N LYS A 68 -19.06 4.05 1.47
CA LYS A 68 -20.41 3.43 1.38
C LYS A 68 -20.50 2.23 2.30
N GLY A 69 -21.14 2.39 3.47
CA GLY A 69 -21.20 1.35 4.50
C GLY A 69 -19.79 1.00 4.98
N GLU A 70 -19.40 -0.26 4.85
CA GLU A 70 -18.08 -0.76 5.24
C GLU A 70 -17.04 -0.65 4.11
N MET A 71 -17.34 0.08 3.02
CA MET A 71 -16.43 0.24 1.87
C MET A 71 -15.78 1.62 1.90
N ASP A 72 -14.44 1.65 2.00
CA ASP A 72 -13.57 2.78 1.72
C ASP A 72 -13.02 2.64 0.30
N ILE A 73 -13.50 3.48 -0.62
CA ILE A 73 -13.22 3.35 -2.06
C ILE A 73 -12.40 4.54 -2.51
N VAL A 74 -11.18 4.29 -3.00
CA VAL A 74 -10.28 5.31 -3.53
C VAL A 74 -9.81 4.93 -4.92
N GLY A 75 -10.02 5.83 -5.88
CA GLY A 75 -9.57 5.67 -7.26
C GLY A 75 -8.53 6.70 -7.67
N TRP A 76 -7.55 6.28 -8.44
CA TRP A 76 -6.56 7.16 -9.04
C TRP A 76 -6.68 7.18 -10.56
N ASP A 77 -6.62 8.37 -11.14
CA ASP A 77 -6.49 8.54 -12.58
C ASP A 77 -5.20 7.87 -13.08
N ILE A 78 -5.26 7.28 -14.29
CA ILE A 78 -4.10 6.59 -14.89
C ILE A 78 -2.89 7.52 -15.07
N LYS A 79 -3.09 8.83 -15.33
CA LYS A 79 -2.03 9.83 -15.38
C LYS A 79 -1.29 9.91 -14.04
N LYS A 80 -2.07 10.00 -12.95
CA LYS A 80 -1.54 9.99 -11.57
C LYS A 80 -0.83 8.69 -11.26
N ALA A 81 -1.44 7.54 -11.57
CA ALA A 81 -0.87 6.23 -11.30
C ALA A 81 0.48 6.03 -12.00
N LEU A 82 0.58 6.39 -13.29
CA LEU A 82 1.83 6.35 -14.04
C LEU A 82 2.89 7.31 -13.46
N LEU A 83 2.48 8.52 -13.07
CA LEU A 83 3.37 9.48 -12.42
C LEU A 83 3.89 8.96 -11.07
N LEU A 84 3.04 8.36 -10.25
CA LEU A 84 3.43 7.78 -8.97
C LEU A 84 4.36 6.57 -9.17
N HIS A 85 4.06 5.71 -10.15
CA HIS A 85 4.93 4.59 -10.51
C HIS A 85 6.32 5.06 -10.98
N SER A 86 6.38 6.13 -11.79
CA SER A 86 7.66 6.73 -12.22
C SER A 86 8.49 7.29 -11.06
N LYS A 87 7.83 7.66 -9.96
CA LYS A 87 8.46 8.15 -8.72
C LYS A 87 8.77 7.04 -7.71
N ASN A 88 8.59 5.76 -8.10
CA ASN A 88 8.76 4.60 -7.22
C ASN A 88 7.84 4.63 -5.99
N ASN A 89 6.61 5.13 -6.12
CA ASN A 89 5.65 5.16 -5.01
C ASN A 89 5.28 3.74 -4.58
N PRO A 90 5.41 3.37 -3.30
CA PRO A 90 5.14 2.02 -2.83
C PRO A 90 3.66 1.63 -2.87
N GLU A 91 2.76 2.59 -2.71
CA GLU A 91 1.33 2.32 -2.66
C GLU A 91 0.81 1.81 -4.01
N ILE A 92 1.18 2.47 -5.14
CA ILE A 92 0.82 1.97 -6.47
C ILE A 92 1.41 0.58 -6.72
N ARG A 93 2.63 0.30 -6.22
CA ARG A 93 3.21 -1.04 -6.28
C ARG A 93 2.32 -2.07 -5.57
N GLU A 94 1.89 -1.78 -4.33
CA GLU A 94 1.04 -2.70 -3.56
C GLU A 94 -0.30 -2.94 -4.26
N TRP A 95 -0.90 -1.92 -4.89
CA TRP A 95 -2.12 -2.12 -5.68
C TRP A 95 -1.90 -3.08 -6.84
N LEU A 96 -0.81 -2.89 -7.62
CA LEU A 96 -0.53 -3.68 -8.82
C LEU A 96 -0.15 -5.13 -8.54
N ILE A 97 0.37 -5.45 -7.35
CA ILE A 97 0.73 -6.83 -6.96
C ILE A 97 -0.33 -7.48 -6.05
N SER A 98 -1.46 -6.83 -5.79
CA SER A 98 -2.55 -7.41 -5.02
C SER A 98 -3.05 -8.70 -5.66
N LYS A 99 -3.31 -9.72 -4.82
CA LYS A 99 -3.88 -10.99 -5.25
C LYS A 99 -5.43 -11.00 -5.16
N ASP A 100 -6.00 -10.03 -4.46
CA ASP A 100 -7.44 -9.91 -4.23
C ASP A 100 -8.02 -8.88 -5.21
N ILE A 101 -8.35 -9.32 -6.43
CA ILE A 101 -8.74 -8.47 -7.56
C ILE A 101 -10.27 -8.48 -7.73
N TYR A 102 -10.84 -7.29 -7.90
CA TYR A 102 -12.26 -7.05 -8.22
C TYR A 102 -12.50 -6.82 -9.71
N ILE A 103 -11.64 -6.05 -10.36
CA ILE A 103 -11.64 -5.80 -11.81
C ILE A 103 -10.21 -6.02 -12.29
N GLU A 104 -10.03 -7.00 -13.17
CA GLU A 104 -8.73 -7.29 -13.77
C GLU A 104 -8.40 -6.27 -14.85
N MET A 105 -7.13 -5.97 -14.97
CA MET A 105 -6.60 -5.13 -16.03
C MET A 105 -6.53 -5.96 -17.32
N ASP A 106 -7.31 -5.61 -18.33
CA ASP A 106 -7.36 -6.28 -19.63
C ASP A 106 -6.07 -6.10 -20.44
N LYS A 107 -5.34 -5.03 -20.18
CA LYS A 107 -4.00 -4.76 -20.73
C LYS A 107 -3.07 -4.28 -19.64
N ASN A 108 -1.85 -4.82 -19.56
CA ASN A 108 -0.90 -4.38 -18.55
C ASN A 108 -0.30 -3.00 -18.90
N TYR A 109 -0.96 -1.94 -18.42
CA TYR A 109 -0.54 -0.56 -18.65
C TYR A 109 0.83 -0.21 -18.02
N PHE A 110 1.36 -1.08 -17.17
CA PHE A 110 2.67 -0.92 -16.53
C PHE A 110 3.74 -1.87 -17.07
N GLU A 111 3.41 -2.68 -18.08
CA GLU A 111 4.35 -3.58 -18.72
C GLU A 111 5.57 -2.84 -19.29
N GLY A 112 6.76 -3.42 -19.10
CA GLY A 112 8.03 -2.87 -19.57
C GLY A 112 8.62 -1.77 -18.69
N PHE A 113 7.92 -1.34 -17.63
CA PHE A 113 8.52 -0.47 -16.62
C PHE A 113 9.24 -1.27 -15.54
N SER A 114 10.40 -0.76 -15.10
CA SER A 114 11.13 -1.35 -13.97
C SER A 114 10.32 -1.30 -12.68
N GLU A 115 10.49 -2.30 -11.83
CA GLU A 115 9.93 -2.29 -10.47
C GLU A 115 10.36 -1.06 -9.65
N CYS A 116 9.77 -0.91 -8.47
CA CYS A 116 10.15 0.17 -7.56
C CYS A 116 11.60 0.02 -7.09
N ASP A 117 12.31 1.16 -7.04
CA ASP A 117 13.69 1.19 -6.52
C ASP A 117 13.70 0.78 -5.03
N PRO A 118 14.47 -0.26 -4.66
CA PRO A 118 14.57 -0.73 -3.27
C PRO A 118 14.95 0.37 -2.27
N SER A 119 15.79 1.33 -2.68
CA SER A 119 16.23 2.43 -1.82
C SER A 119 15.06 3.37 -1.48
N VAL A 120 14.19 3.65 -2.45
CA VAL A 120 12.99 4.47 -2.24
C VAL A 120 12.00 3.75 -1.32
N LEU A 121 11.80 2.45 -1.51
CA LEU A 121 10.93 1.63 -0.65
C LEU A 121 11.44 1.63 0.80
N LYS A 122 12.75 1.43 1.01
CA LYS A 122 13.36 1.49 2.35
C LYS A 122 13.13 2.84 3.04
N GLN A 123 13.34 3.94 2.31
CA GLN A 123 13.09 5.28 2.83
C GLN A 123 11.62 5.50 3.18
N HIS A 124 10.70 5.01 2.36
CA HIS A 124 9.26 5.11 2.61
C HIS A 124 8.85 4.41 3.90
N TYR A 125 9.19 3.13 4.06
CA TYR A 125 8.86 2.38 5.26
C TYR A 125 9.47 2.99 6.53
N THR A 126 10.71 3.48 6.44
CA THR A 126 11.34 4.22 7.54
C THR A 126 10.59 5.52 7.86
N GLY A 127 10.10 6.23 6.84
CA GLY A 127 9.31 7.46 6.96
C GLY A 127 8.00 7.25 7.70
N ILE A 128 7.31 6.14 7.45
CA ILE A 128 6.07 5.77 8.15
C ILE A 128 6.32 5.65 9.66
N ILE A 129 7.30 4.82 10.04
CA ILE A 129 7.64 4.59 11.45
C ILE A 129 8.08 5.90 12.13
N ASN A 130 8.89 6.73 11.45
CA ASN A 130 9.30 8.03 11.96
C ASN A 130 8.09 8.93 12.26
N SER A 131 7.07 8.93 11.40
CA SER A 131 5.85 9.70 11.62
C SER A 131 5.15 9.30 12.92
N ASP A 132 5.08 8.00 13.20
CA ASP A 132 4.42 7.49 14.38
C ASP A 132 5.22 7.67 15.66
N LEU A 133 6.53 7.50 15.61
CA LEU A 133 7.41 7.83 16.73
C LEU A 133 7.35 9.32 17.09
N LYS A 134 7.20 10.21 16.10
CA LYS A 134 6.96 11.64 16.35
C LYS A 134 5.62 11.91 17.00
N LYS A 135 4.55 11.18 16.64
CA LYS A 135 3.26 11.27 17.34
C LYS A 135 3.38 10.81 18.79
N LYS A 136 4.12 9.72 19.03
CA LYS A 136 4.42 9.22 20.38
C LYS A 136 5.10 10.28 21.24
N GLN A 137 6.12 10.95 20.72
CA GLN A 137 6.82 12.04 21.43
C GLN A 137 5.90 13.22 21.79
N LYS A 138 4.81 13.44 21.03
CA LYS A 138 3.80 14.47 21.29
C LYS A 138 2.66 13.99 22.19
N GLY A 139 2.71 12.76 22.71
CA GLY A 139 1.62 12.15 23.49
C GLY A 139 0.36 11.82 22.67
N GLN A 140 0.49 11.73 21.34
CA GLN A 140 -0.59 11.43 20.39
C GLN A 140 -0.44 10.02 19.79
N GLU A 141 0.22 9.12 20.50
CA GLU A 141 0.44 7.75 20.02
C GLU A 141 -0.85 6.94 19.97
N ASP A 142 -0.99 6.15 18.92
CA ASP A 142 -1.97 5.07 18.84
C ASP A 142 -1.34 3.80 19.40
N LYS A 143 -1.85 3.34 20.57
CA LYS A 143 -1.37 2.13 21.27
C LYS A 143 -2.08 0.86 20.83
N SER A 144 -2.92 0.91 19.80
CA SER A 144 -3.65 -0.26 19.33
C SER A 144 -2.72 -1.36 18.78
N LEU A 145 -3.19 -2.60 18.83
CA LEU A 145 -2.51 -3.72 18.18
C LEU A 145 -2.44 -3.51 16.66
N LYS A 146 -3.47 -2.91 16.07
CA LYS A 146 -3.51 -2.55 14.64
C LYS A 146 -2.31 -1.66 14.25
N ARG A 147 -2.04 -0.63 15.07
CA ARG A 147 -0.91 0.27 14.78
C ARG A 147 0.43 -0.44 14.88
N ARG A 148 0.64 -1.23 15.96
CA ARG A 148 1.86 -2.03 16.10
C ARG A 148 2.07 -2.99 14.93
N LEU A 149 1.02 -3.68 14.48
CA LEU A 149 1.09 -4.57 13.32
C LEU A 149 1.50 -3.82 12.04
N TYR A 150 1.05 -2.58 11.88
CA TYR A 150 1.45 -1.76 10.75
C TYR A 150 2.95 -1.38 10.80
N ASP A 151 3.44 -0.98 11.97
CA ASP A 151 4.87 -0.68 12.16
C ASP A 151 5.74 -1.92 11.98
N ILE A 152 5.33 -3.06 12.56
CA ILE A 152 5.99 -4.35 12.36
C ILE A 152 6.06 -4.70 10.87
N ARG A 153 4.94 -4.56 10.15
CA ARG A 153 4.91 -4.82 8.70
C ARG A 153 5.90 -3.94 7.93
N CYS A 154 5.98 -2.65 8.26
CA CYS A 154 6.95 -1.74 7.64
C CYS A 154 8.40 -2.19 7.89
N ILE A 155 8.72 -2.63 9.11
CA ILE A 155 10.05 -3.16 9.46
C ILE A 155 10.35 -4.44 8.67
N LEU A 156 9.40 -5.37 8.61
CA LEU A 156 9.58 -6.63 7.87
C LEU A 156 9.76 -6.39 6.37
N CYS A 157 8.97 -5.48 5.78
CA CYS A 157 9.15 -5.07 4.39
C CYS A 157 10.56 -4.50 4.15
N TRP A 158 11.02 -3.64 5.05
CA TRP A 158 12.37 -3.08 4.97
C TRP A 158 13.45 -4.18 5.03
N HIS A 159 13.31 -5.15 5.93
CA HIS A 159 14.24 -6.28 6.05
C HIS A 159 14.21 -7.19 4.82
N ALA A 160 13.03 -7.49 4.26
CA ALA A 160 12.92 -8.26 3.03
C ALA A 160 13.69 -7.58 1.89
N ILE A 161 13.52 -6.25 1.74
CA ILE A 161 14.24 -5.46 0.74
C ILE A 161 15.75 -5.45 1.00
N ASP A 162 16.18 -5.39 2.27
CA ASP A 162 17.60 -5.42 2.66
C ASP A 162 18.28 -6.74 2.28
N LYS A 163 17.50 -7.84 2.19
CA LYS A 163 17.92 -9.15 1.68
C LYS A 163 17.81 -9.28 0.15
N GLY A 164 17.42 -8.23 -0.57
CA GLY A 164 17.20 -8.29 -2.02
C GLY A 164 15.90 -8.95 -2.45
N LEU A 165 14.95 -9.13 -1.52
CA LEU A 165 13.66 -9.74 -1.80
C LEU A 165 12.59 -8.67 -2.07
N SER A 166 11.61 -9.00 -2.89
CA SER A 166 10.36 -8.23 -3.04
C SER A 166 9.44 -8.56 -1.86
N PRO A 167 9.01 -7.58 -1.02
CA PRO A 167 8.17 -7.85 0.14
C PRO A 167 6.83 -8.48 -0.26
N GLU A 168 6.46 -9.57 0.40
CA GLU A 168 5.14 -10.19 0.27
C GLU A 168 4.04 -9.30 0.85
N ILE A 169 2.84 -9.40 0.26
CA ILE A 169 1.68 -8.62 0.71
C ILE A 169 1.14 -9.17 2.03
N LYS A 170 0.91 -10.49 2.09
CA LYS A 170 0.33 -11.11 3.29
C LYS A 170 1.35 -11.16 4.41
N MET A 171 0.92 -10.76 5.59
CA MET A 171 1.77 -10.63 6.77
C MET A 171 2.47 -11.95 7.15
N LEU A 172 1.78 -13.09 7.05
CA LEU A 172 2.37 -14.38 7.37
C LEU A 172 3.45 -14.80 6.38
N ASP A 173 3.25 -14.51 5.08
CA ASP A 173 4.23 -14.79 4.04
C ASP A 173 5.46 -13.88 4.22
N LEU A 174 5.23 -12.61 4.55
CA LEU A 174 6.28 -11.63 4.84
C LEU A 174 7.13 -12.02 6.06
N ILE A 175 6.51 -12.54 7.13
CA ILE A 175 7.22 -13.10 8.29
C ILE A 175 8.16 -14.24 7.85
N GLY A 176 7.73 -15.05 6.88
CA GLY A 176 8.54 -16.14 6.32
C GLY A 176 9.76 -15.69 5.53
N GLN A 177 9.78 -14.45 5.02
CA GLN A 177 10.91 -13.89 4.27
C GLN A 177 12.05 -13.35 5.16
N VAL A 178 11.77 -13.13 6.46
CA VAL A 178 12.69 -12.44 7.37
C VAL A 178 13.14 -13.40 8.48
N ASP A 179 14.46 -13.37 8.79
CA ASP A 179 14.99 -14.12 9.94
C ASP A 179 14.65 -13.34 11.21
N LEU A 180 13.74 -13.89 11.99
CA LEU A 180 13.33 -13.36 13.30
C LEU A 180 13.73 -14.32 14.39
N GLU A 181 14.14 -13.79 15.53
CA GLU A 181 14.30 -14.59 16.74
C GLU A 181 12.98 -15.26 17.13
N ASP A 182 13.02 -16.51 17.59
CA ASP A 182 11.82 -17.30 17.88
C ASP A 182 10.84 -16.59 18.83
N LYS A 183 11.36 -15.97 19.91
CA LYS A 183 10.53 -15.19 20.83
C LYS A 183 9.79 -14.06 20.13
N LEU A 184 10.49 -13.27 19.35
CA LEU A 184 9.91 -12.13 18.61
C LEU A 184 8.85 -12.62 17.61
N LYS A 185 9.16 -13.68 16.87
CA LYS A 185 8.21 -14.28 15.92
C LYS A 185 6.93 -14.75 16.62
N GLN A 186 7.05 -15.43 17.76
CA GLN A 186 5.90 -15.87 18.56
C GLN A 186 5.06 -14.70 19.06
N LEU A 187 5.67 -13.61 19.53
CA LEU A 187 4.97 -12.41 19.98
C LEU A 187 4.24 -11.72 18.82
N ILE A 188 4.86 -11.60 17.65
CA ILE A 188 4.19 -11.05 16.46
C ILE A 188 2.97 -11.89 16.07
N LEU A 189 3.09 -13.22 16.05
CA LEU A 189 1.97 -14.12 15.78
C LEU A 189 0.86 -14.01 16.83
N GLN A 190 1.21 -13.82 18.12
CA GLN A 190 0.24 -13.59 19.19
C GLN A 190 -0.51 -12.25 18.99
N ILE A 191 0.19 -11.16 18.61
CA ILE A 191 -0.45 -9.88 18.30
C ILE A 191 -1.43 -10.02 17.14
N ILE A 192 -1.06 -10.76 16.09
CA ILE A 192 -1.95 -11.03 14.94
C ILE A 192 -3.21 -11.77 15.41
N LYS A 193 -3.05 -12.81 16.21
CA LYS A 193 -4.17 -13.60 16.76
C LYS A 193 -5.10 -12.73 17.61
N ASP A 194 -4.54 -11.95 18.52
CA ASP A 194 -5.29 -11.07 19.42
C ASP A 194 -6.05 -9.98 18.64
N HIS A 195 -5.39 -9.39 17.63
CA HIS A 195 -6.03 -8.41 16.76
C HIS A 195 -7.21 -9.03 15.98
N LYS A 196 -7.02 -10.21 15.39
CA LYS A 196 -8.08 -10.88 14.61
C LYS A 196 -9.24 -11.36 15.48
N SER A 197 -8.98 -11.83 16.68
CA SER A 197 -10.01 -12.29 17.62
C SER A 197 -10.67 -11.15 18.40
N GLN A 198 -10.13 -9.93 18.34
CA GLN A 198 -10.53 -8.77 19.16
C GLN A 198 -10.48 -9.09 20.67
N ASN A 199 -9.61 -10.02 21.08
CA ASN A 199 -9.39 -10.44 22.46
C ASN A 199 -7.89 -10.39 22.77
N GLN A 200 -7.48 -9.39 23.53
CA GLN A 200 -6.07 -9.18 23.87
C GLN A 200 -5.63 -10.13 24.98
N THR A 201 -4.71 -11.03 24.69
CA THR A 201 -4.09 -11.96 25.63
C THR A 201 -2.60 -11.67 25.85
N ILE A 202 -1.99 -10.90 24.95
CA ILE A 202 -0.58 -10.46 25.08
C ILE A 202 -0.41 -9.54 26.29
N THR A 203 0.67 -9.75 27.04
CA THR A 203 0.96 -9.00 28.27
C THR A 203 1.49 -7.59 28.00
N ALA A 204 1.43 -6.71 29.00
CA ALA A 204 1.99 -5.36 28.91
C ALA A 204 3.53 -5.39 28.74
N ASP A 205 4.22 -6.35 29.38
CA ASP A 205 5.66 -6.52 29.28
C ASP A 205 6.07 -6.97 27.87
N ASP A 206 5.31 -7.89 27.25
CA ASP A 206 5.55 -8.33 25.88
C ASP A 206 5.29 -7.20 24.87
N LEU A 207 4.24 -6.39 25.09
CA LEU A 207 4.01 -5.19 24.27
C LEU A 207 5.14 -4.18 24.42
N SER A 208 5.66 -3.98 25.63
CA SER A 208 6.82 -3.10 25.88
C SER A 208 8.08 -3.61 25.17
N PHE A 209 8.28 -4.93 25.14
CA PHE A 209 9.37 -5.55 24.37
C PHE A 209 9.22 -5.28 22.87
N ILE A 210 8.01 -5.43 22.31
CA ILE A 210 7.73 -5.13 20.90
C ILE A 210 7.94 -3.64 20.60
N ASP A 211 7.44 -2.74 21.45
CA ASP A 211 7.60 -1.30 21.26
C ASP A 211 9.09 -0.89 21.24
N LYS A 212 9.91 -1.48 22.14
CA LYS A 212 11.36 -1.29 22.12
C LYS A 212 12.00 -1.84 20.85
N TRP A 213 11.61 -3.03 20.41
CA TRP A 213 12.13 -3.62 19.18
C TRP A 213 11.81 -2.74 17.95
N ILE A 214 10.61 -2.14 17.89
CA ILE A 214 10.24 -1.18 16.82
C ILE A 214 11.18 0.04 16.84
N GLU A 215 11.42 0.62 18.02
CA GLU A 215 12.30 1.78 18.17
C GLU A 215 13.76 1.46 17.78
N ASP A 216 14.28 0.31 18.19
CA ASP A 216 15.65 -0.09 17.88
C ASP A 216 15.82 -0.47 16.41
N SER A 217 14.81 -1.13 15.80
CA SER A 217 14.75 -1.38 14.36
C SER A 217 14.74 -0.07 13.57
N PHE A 218 13.95 0.91 13.99
CA PHE A 218 13.92 2.23 13.35
C PHE A 218 15.30 2.89 13.34
N LYS A 219 16.03 2.89 14.48
CA LYS A 219 17.38 3.47 14.55
C LYS A 219 18.33 2.78 13.56
N MET A 220 18.29 1.44 13.51
CA MET A 220 19.09 0.66 12.56
C MET A 220 18.73 0.99 11.10
N MET A 221 17.43 1.08 10.78
CA MET A 221 16.94 1.43 9.44
C MET A 221 17.43 2.83 9.03
N VAL A 222 17.33 3.82 9.91
CA VAL A 222 17.81 5.20 9.65
C VAL A 222 19.33 5.19 9.36
N GLU A 223 20.12 4.47 10.15
CA GLU A 223 21.58 4.41 9.95
C GLU A 223 21.94 3.77 8.61
N LYS A 224 21.33 2.65 8.28
CA LYS A 224 21.56 1.97 6.98
C LYS A 224 21.09 2.82 5.80
N ASN A 225 20.00 3.54 5.94
CA ASN A 225 19.45 4.39 4.88
C ASN A 225 20.34 5.59 4.52
N LYS A 226 21.26 6.03 5.39
CA LYS A 226 22.22 7.11 5.07
C LYS A 226 23.11 6.80 3.87
N LYS A 227 23.31 5.53 3.55
CA LYS A 227 24.13 5.05 2.44
C LYS A 227 23.36 4.79 1.15
N LEU A 228 22.04 4.98 1.17
CA LEU A 228 21.21 4.69 0.02
C LEU A 228 21.31 5.80 -1.04
N THR A 229 21.49 5.37 -2.26
CA THR A 229 21.35 6.20 -3.46
C THR A 229 20.23 5.62 -4.31
N TYR A 230 19.50 6.46 -5.03
CA TYR A 230 18.45 6.00 -5.94
C TYR A 230 18.62 6.63 -7.32
N ILE A 231 18.18 5.88 -8.33
CA ILE A 231 18.20 6.33 -9.71
C ILE A 231 16.82 6.88 -10.05
N LYS A 232 16.78 8.14 -10.49
CA LYS A 232 15.56 8.76 -10.99
C LYS A 232 15.16 8.10 -12.30
N LYS A 233 13.95 7.58 -12.39
CA LYS A 233 13.42 6.99 -13.62
C LYS A 233 13.22 8.08 -14.69
N ASP A 234 13.56 7.74 -15.95
CA ASP A 234 13.16 8.55 -17.09
C ASP A 234 11.64 8.56 -17.22
N LYS A 235 11.05 9.73 -17.43
CA LYS A 235 9.61 9.92 -17.55
C LYS A 235 9.10 9.81 -18.98
N GLU A 236 9.97 9.87 -19.97
CA GLU A 236 9.53 9.86 -21.37
C GLU A 236 8.79 8.58 -21.78
N PRO A 237 9.22 7.37 -21.36
CA PRO A 237 8.44 6.16 -21.59
C PRO A 237 7.04 6.20 -20.94
N TYR A 238 6.91 6.86 -19.77
CA TYR A 238 5.63 7.03 -19.09
C TYR A 238 4.72 8.03 -19.82
N ASN A 239 5.28 9.13 -20.33
CA ASN A 239 4.56 10.10 -21.14
C ASN A 239 4.01 9.44 -22.41
N LYS A 240 4.84 8.66 -23.10
CA LYS A 240 4.43 7.90 -24.29
C LYS A 240 3.31 6.90 -23.94
N ARG A 241 3.47 6.12 -22.86
CA ARG A 241 2.45 5.18 -22.42
C ARG A 241 1.12 5.88 -22.11
N PHE A 242 1.16 6.99 -21.39
CA PHE A 242 -0.03 7.78 -21.11
C PHE A 242 -0.71 8.26 -22.38
N TYR A 243 0.06 8.80 -23.32
CA TYR A 243 -0.46 9.23 -24.62
C TYR A 243 -1.15 8.07 -25.36
N ASP A 244 -0.53 6.91 -25.43
CA ASP A 244 -1.06 5.74 -26.13
C ASP A 244 -2.38 5.26 -25.48
N ILE A 245 -2.49 5.29 -24.14
CA ILE A 245 -3.71 4.94 -23.40
C ILE A 245 -4.86 5.89 -23.73
N VAL A 246 -4.64 7.21 -23.66
CA VAL A 246 -5.71 8.19 -23.81
C VAL A 246 -6.15 8.39 -25.27
N THR A 247 -5.27 8.07 -26.22
CA THR A 247 -5.58 8.11 -27.66
C THR A 247 -6.11 6.78 -28.21
N GLY A 248 -6.20 5.73 -27.38
CA GLY A 248 -6.64 4.40 -27.80
C GLY A 248 -5.65 3.64 -28.69
N LYS A 249 -4.37 4.01 -28.66
CA LYS A 249 -3.29 3.36 -29.41
C LYS A 249 -2.61 2.23 -28.63
N PHE A 250 -3.01 2.00 -27.38
CA PHE A 250 -2.47 0.96 -26.51
C PHE A 250 -3.33 -0.30 -26.55
#